data_cea93b4686e0274bbdc71618816d0360
#
_entry.id   cea93b4686e0274bbdc71618816d0360
#
_cell.length_a   1.000
_cell.length_b   1.000
_cell.length_c   1.000
_cell.angle_alpha   90.00
_cell.angle_beta   90.00
_cell.angle_gamma   90.00
#
_symmetry.space_group_name_H-M   'P 1'
#
loop_
_entity.id
_entity.type
_entity.pdbx_description
1 polymer ?
#
loop_
_entity_poly.entity_id
_entity_poly.type
_entity_poly.pdbx_seq_one_letter_code
_entity_poly.pdbx_strand_id
1 'polypeptide(L)'
;MIETISHKGLRLLWENNDPSKLPAAQVDRIKRILSALNSITTLEPLKKIPGYKLHGLTGNLKGFCAVTVTGNYRIIFRLEDENVYDINYTDYH
;
A
#
# COMPACT_ATOMS: atom_id res chain seq x y z
N MET A 1 -1.66 -12.43 -0.66
CA MET A 1 -2.42 -12.02 -1.87
C MET A 1 -3.26 -10.81 -1.54
N ILE A 2 -3.37 -9.87 -2.48
CA ILE A 2 -4.25 -8.71 -2.32
C ILE A 2 -5.70 -9.16 -2.49
N GLU A 3 -6.50 -8.91 -1.45
CA GLU A 3 -7.92 -9.28 -1.47
C GLU A 3 -8.82 -8.08 -1.80
N THR A 4 -8.58 -6.93 -1.16
CA THR A 4 -9.41 -5.74 -1.41
C THR A 4 -8.57 -4.48 -1.48
N ILE A 5 -8.95 -3.57 -2.37
CA ILE A 5 -8.33 -2.26 -2.53
C ILE A 5 -9.45 -1.23 -2.44
N SER A 6 -9.37 -0.35 -1.44
CA SER A 6 -10.40 0.67 -1.22
C SER A 6 -10.28 1.87 -2.14
N HIS A 7 -9.06 2.22 -2.56
CA HIS A 7 -8.81 3.39 -3.38
C HIS A 7 -8.99 3.07 -4.85
N LYS A 8 -9.85 3.83 -5.54
CA LYS A 8 -10.19 3.57 -6.94
C LYS A 8 -8.97 3.61 -7.86
N GLY A 9 -8.10 4.61 -7.68
CA GLY A 9 -6.91 4.75 -8.52
C GLY A 9 -5.94 3.59 -8.38
N LEU A 10 -5.74 3.09 -7.16
CA LEU A 10 -4.90 1.92 -6.92
C LEU A 10 -5.54 0.68 -7.54
N ARG A 11 -6.86 0.53 -7.42
CA ARG A 11 -7.56 -0.61 -7.98
C ARG A 11 -7.45 -0.65 -9.50
N LEU A 12 -7.62 0.50 -10.15
CA LEU A 12 -7.47 0.59 -11.60
C LEU A 12 -6.05 0.24 -12.04
N LEU A 13 -5.05 0.73 -11.30
CA LEU A 13 -3.67 0.40 -11.62
C LEU A 13 -3.40 -1.09 -11.46
N TRP A 14 -3.87 -1.68 -10.36
CA TRP A 14 -3.62 -3.09 -10.08
C TRP A 14 -4.37 -4.04 -11.02
N GLU A 15 -5.65 -3.77 -11.26
CA GLU A 15 -6.49 -4.68 -12.03
C GLU A 15 -6.42 -4.46 -13.53
N ASN A 16 -6.27 -3.20 -13.97
CA ASN A 16 -6.35 -2.84 -15.38
C ASN A 16 -5.05 -2.23 -15.93
N ASN A 17 -4.02 -2.12 -15.09
CA ASN A 17 -2.77 -1.45 -15.45
C ASN A 17 -3.01 0.00 -15.93
N ASP A 18 -3.99 0.67 -15.32
CA ASP A 18 -4.39 2.03 -15.67
C ASP A 18 -3.90 3.02 -14.61
N PRO A 19 -2.85 3.82 -14.91
CA PRO A 19 -2.27 4.75 -13.93
C PRO A 19 -2.94 6.12 -13.94
N SER A 20 -4.00 6.34 -14.69
CA SER A 20 -4.52 7.69 -14.99
C SER A 20 -5.03 8.44 -13.76
N LYS A 21 -5.34 7.74 -12.66
CA LYS A 21 -5.88 8.36 -11.44
C LYS A 21 -4.81 8.62 -10.38
N LEU A 22 -3.53 8.40 -10.70
CA LEU A 22 -2.43 8.54 -9.74
C LEU A 22 -1.39 9.51 -10.27
N PRO A 23 -0.61 10.17 -9.38
CA PRO A 23 0.48 11.04 -9.83
C PRO A 23 1.50 10.25 -10.65
N ALA A 24 1.80 10.74 -11.84
CA ALA A 24 2.67 10.02 -12.78
C ALA A 24 4.05 9.70 -12.18
N ALA A 25 4.60 10.63 -11.40
CA ALA A 25 5.92 10.46 -10.79
C ALA A 25 5.96 9.35 -9.74
N GLN A 26 4.82 8.91 -9.23
CA GLN A 26 4.73 7.91 -8.17
C GLN A 26 4.34 6.52 -8.67
N VAL A 27 3.93 6.41 -9.93
CA VAL A 27 3.34 5.17 -10.46
C VAL A 27 4.28 3.97 -10.33
N ASP A 28 5.55 4.12 -10.71
CA ASP A 28 6.49 3.00 -10.65
C ASP A 28 6.70 2.50 -9.22
N ARG A 29 6.81 3.43 -8.27
CA ARG A 29 6.97 3.05 -6.87
C ARG A 29 5.71 2.39 -6.32
N ILE A 30 4.54 2.93 -6.67
CA ILE A 30 3.26 2.35 -6.25
C ILE A 30 3.12 0.93 -6.80
N LYS A 31 3.47 0.70 -8.07
CA LYS A 31 3.44 -0.64 -8.65
C LYS A 31 4.32 -1.62 -7.86
N ARG A 32 5.52 -1.18 -7.48
CA ARG A 32 6.43 -2.03 -6.70
C ARG A 32 5.84 -2.35 -5.33
N ILE A 33 5.22 -1.36 -4.68
CA ILE A 33 4.59 -1.57 -3.39
C ILE A 33 3.43 -2.57 -3.50
N LEU A 34 2.56 -2.39 -4.49
CA LEU A 34 1.43 -3.31 -4.70
C LEU A 34 1.91 -4.72 -5.00
N SER A 35 2.95 -4.88 -5.81
CA SER A 35 3.52 -6.19 -6.09
C SER A 35 4.08 -6.84 -4.84
N ALA A 36 4.76 -6.07 -3.99
CA ALA A 36 5.27 -6.56 -2.72
C ALA A 36 4.11 -6.99 -1.80
N LEU A 37 3.06 -6.16 -1.69
CA LEU A 37 1.90 -6.50 -0.87
C LEU A 37 1.22 -7.78 -1.35
N ASN A 38 1.18 -8.01 -2.66
CA ASN A 38 0.56 -9.21 -3.20
C ASN A 38 1.33 -10.49 -2.86
N SER A 39 2.62 -10.38 -2.59
CA SER A 39 3.47 -11.55 -2.38
C SER A 39 3.72 -11.88 -0.91
N ILE A 40 3.45 -10.97 0.02
CA ILE A 40 3.77 -11.20 1.43
C ILE A 40 2.71 -12.04 2.12
N THR A 41 3.15 -12.81 3.12
CA THR A 41 2.27 -13.49 4.06
C THR A 41 2.50 -12.97 5.47
N THR A 42 3.62 -12.27 5.70
CA THR A 42 3.95 -11.59 6.96
C THR A 42 4.49 -10.21 6.63
N LEU A 43 4.66 -9.37 7.65
CA LEU A 43 5.19 -8.02 7.48
C LEU A 43 6.73 -8.00 7.37
N GLU A 44 7.41 -9.07 7.71
CA GLU A 44 8.88 -9.08 7.79
C GLU A 44 9.58 -8.63 6.49
N PRO A 45 9.17 -9.10 5.30
CA PRO A 45 9.84 -8.65 4.09
C PRO A 45 9.75 -7.14 3.86
N LEU A 46 8.63 -6.51 4.26
CA LEU A 46 8.45 -5.06 4.09
C LEU A 46 9.35 -4.27 5.03
N LYS A 47 9.63 -4.80 6.22
CA LYS A 47 10.50 -4.13 7.19
C LYS A 47 11.93 -3.99 6.67
N LYS A 48 12.33 -4.84 5.74
CA LYS A 48 13.69 -4.88 5.20
C LYS A 48 13.89 -3.99 3.99
N ILE A 49 12.84 -3.37 3.47
CA ILE A 49 12.96 -2.53 2.28
C ILE A 49 13.24 -1.09 2.71
N PRO A 50 14.44 -0.55 2.39
CA PRO A 50 14.77 0.82 2.72
C PRO A 50 13.79 1.81 2.10
N GLY A 51 13.40 2.82 2.85
CA GLY A 51 12.50 3.85 2.35
C GLY A 51 11.02 3.54 2.50
N TYR A 52 10.63 2.31 2.76
CA TYR A 52 9.21 2.00 3.00
C TYR A 52 8.76 2.49 4.38
N LYS A 53 9.66 2.48 5.36
CA LYS A 53 9.36 2.96 6.72
C LYS A 53 8.08 2.37 7.27
N LEU A 54 7.93 1.06 7.11
CA LEU A 54 6.73 0.34 7.57
C LEU A 54 6.47 0.63 9.05
N HIS A 55 5.23 1.00 9.38
CA HIS A 55 4.83 1.18 10.77
C HIS A 55 3.34 0.93 10.94
N GLY A 56 2.94 0.52 12.14
CA GLY A 56 1.55 0.34 12.50
C GLY A 56 0.89 1.68 12.81
N LEU A 57 -0.42 1.76 12.60
CA LEU A 57 -1.20 2.95 12.84
C LEU A 57 -2.02 2.81 14.12
N THR A 58 -2.47 3.95 14.65
CA THR A 58 -3.24 4.01 15.89
C THR A 58 -4.57 4.73 15.68
N GLY A 59 -5.38 4.84 16.73
CA GLY A 59 -6.65 5.52 16.66
C GLY A 59 -7.65 4.78 15.78
N ASN A 60 -8.31 5.52 14.89
CA ASN A 60 -9.30 4.95 13.98
C ASN A 60 -8.72 3.94 13.00
N LEU A 61 -7.41 3.97 12.80
CA LEU A 61 -6.72 3.09 11.86
C LEU A 61 -5.92 1.98 12.57
N LYS A 62 -6.25 1.71 13.83
CA LYS A 62 -5.61 0.62 14.55
C LYS A 62 -5.81 -0.69 13.79
N GLY A 63 -4.72 -1.44 13.64
CA GLY A 63 -4.73 -2.66 12.83
C GLY A 63 -4.25 -2.48 11.41
N PHE A 64 -4.16 -1.21 10.95
CA PHE A 64 -3.56 -0.91 9.65
C PHE A 64 -2.06 -0.68 9.79
N CYS A 65 -1.35 -0.92 8.69
CA CYS A 65 0.06 -0.55 8.55
C CYS A 65 0.20 0.43 7.40
N ALA A 66 1.28 1.21 7.43
CA ALA A 66 1.57 2.19 6.39
C ALA A 66 2.96 1.98 5.83
N VAL A 67 3.10 2.15 4.51
CA VAL A 67 4.40 2.24 3.83
C VAL A 67 4.47 3.57 3.09
N THR A 68 5.64 4.19 3.11
CA THR A 68 5.84 5.51 2.50
C THR A 68 5.94 5.40 0.98
N VAL A 69 5.17 6.23 0.27
CA VAL A 69 5.32 6.42 -1.18
C VAL A 69 6.26 7.60 -1.43
N THR A 70 5.91 8.77 -0.87
CA THR A 70 6.76 9.96 -0.87
C THR A 70 6.66 10.63 0.50
N GLY A 71 7.31 11.77 0.68
CA GLY A 71 7.24 12.49 1.95
C GLY A 71 5.81 12.87 2.35
N ASN A 72 4.91 13.03 1.38
CA ASN A 72 3.53 13.46 1.63
C ASN A 72 2.50 12.33 1.51
N TYR A 73 2.85 11.21 0.91
CA TYR A 73 1.89 10.15 0.59
C TYR A 73 2.33 8.79 1.11
N ARG A 74 1.34 8.00 1.51
CA ARG A 74 1.58 6.65 2.00
C ARG A 74 0.48 5.70 1.51
N ILE A 75 0.81 4.42 1.46
CA ILE A 75 -0.17 3.36 1.22
C ILE A 75 -0.43 2.68 2.55
N ILE A 76 -1.70 2.55 2.92
CA ILE A 76 -2.11 1.85 4.14
C ILE A 76 -2.83 0.57 3.77
N PHE A 77 -2.76 -0.42 4.65
CA PHE A 77 -3.35 -1.73 4.42
C PHE A 77 -3.47 -2.51 5.71
N ARG A 78 -4.28 -3.58 5.70
CA ARG A 78 -4.35 -4.56 6.79
C ARG A 78 -3.82 -5.90 6.28
N LEU A 79 -3.05 -6.59 7.10
CA LEU A 79 -2.65 -7.97 6.83
C LEU A 79 -3.42 -8.87 7.81
N GLU A 80 -4.15 -9.84 7.27
CA GLU A 80 -4.98 -10.74 8.05
C GLU A 80 -5.02 -12.10 7.37
N ASP A 81 -4.76 -13.15 8.12
CA ASP A 81 -4.76 -14.53 7.60
C ASP A 81 -3.89 -14.67 6.34
N GLU A 82 -2.71 -14.03 6.35
CA GLU A 82 -1.73 -14.08 5.27
C GLU A 82 -2.15 -13.32 4.00
N ASN A 83 -3.25 -12.56 4.05
CA ASN A 83 -3.75 -11.78 2.92
C ASN A 83 -3.85 -10.31 3.26
N VAL A 84 -3.87 -9.46 2.22
CA VAL A 84 -3.83 -8.02 2.36
C VAL A 84 -5.18 -7.41 1.98
N TYR A 85 -5.71 -6.58 2.87
CA TYR A 85 -7.05 -6.01 2.75
C TYR A 85 -7.04 -4.50 2.85
N ASP A 86 -8.04 -3.88 2.25
CA ASP A 86 -8.37 -2.46 2.42
C ASP A 86 -7.21 -1.54 2.09
N ILE A 87 -6.50 -1.84 1.02
CA ILE A 87 -5.39 -1.02 0.57
C ILE A 87 -5.91 0.35 0.15
N ASN A 88 -5.31 1.41 0.69
CA ASN A 88 -5.71 2.76 0.37
C ASN A 88 -4.48 3.64 0.17
N TYR A 89 -4.66 4.76 -0.51
CA TYR A 89 -3.62 5.72 -0.81
C TYR A 89 -4.01 7.03 -0.14
N THR A 90 -3.19 7.49 0.80
CA THR A 90 -3.54 8.64 1.62
C THR A 90 -2.37 9.61 1.71
N ASP A 91 -2.65 10.86 2.04
CA ASP A 91 -1.61 11.81 2.36
C ASP A 91 -1.43 11.93 3.88
N TYR A 92 -0.36 12.61 4.30
CA TYR A 92 0.02 12.70 5.70
C TYR A 92 -0.62 13.88 6.43
N HIS A 93 -1.61 14.49 5.88
CA HIS A 93 -2.20 15.68 6.52
C HIS A 93 -3.31 15.40 7.50
#